data_a74386d380e313f2eb6cb15390bfa906
#
_entry.id   a74386d380e313f2eb6cb15390bfa906
#
_cell.length_a   1.000
_cell.length_b   1.000
_cell.length_c   1.000
_cell.angle_alpha   90.00
_cell.angle_beta   90.00
_cell.angle_gamma   90.00
#
_symmetry.space_group_name_H-M   'P 1'
#
loop_
_entity.id
_entity.type
_entity.pdbx_description
1 polymer ?
#
loop_
_entity_poly.entity_id
_entity_poly.type
_entity_poly.pdbx_seq_one_letter_code
_entity_poly.pdbx_strand_id
1 'polypeptide(L)'
;MPDKVVLSEQSTDLRSFIDSELAAGNKRIVIPQGRYRVQAERGNHLVFKNLSDVEIIADHVEMVCTSTVRALRFENCSNVTIRGLTVDYDPLPFTQGTITAMAPDKSWLDFEVAKGYPENELEERVQIYDPATGELRRGDASWDQKIEALGGHRYRVRKSEKYRFDPQRDTEQVGDVLVTNNNFGKPGSPHTVTLQSCKGMHFEDITVYGSPCFGFLENDCDDSKYIRCIVDRRDPADDPVKRAQPRMRSLNADAFHSKDAVKGPAIIACTARYQGDDCVNINGKYHYVSGSRGRLLRIAVLGKPKIHVGDPVEFLPHSGPRPPDAVVLDMQPDPTPVTEDEKALIRKLRVNEKIRTGLLTGRADFYTLTLDREIALPAGSAVCCPLRVGNGFAVKDCDFGYNRSRGILIKASKGEVSGNRIINSRMAAVLVTPEFWWMEGGISSDVMVKDNTIKGCLETPIQILALGGNRRTLPVGAHRNISILNNRIEDCAWPLIHVTSTSNLTIEGNILPEAPPGKAANNQGEPVEPILLENCETTH
;
A
#
# COMPACT_ATOMS: atom_id res chain seq x y z
N MET A 1 -4.46 -31.51 12.05
CA MET A 1 -4.13 -30.77 10.80
C MET A 1 -4.71 -31.61 9.68
N PRO A 2 -5.42 -31.06 8.71
CA PRO A 2 -5.80 -31.83 7.53
C PRO A 2 -4.54 -32.36 6.84
N ASP A 3 -4.61 -33.54 6.28
CA ASP A 3 -3.49 -34.19 5.59
C ASP A 3 -2.96 -33.23 4.51
N LYS A 4 -1.63 -32.97 4.53
CA LYS A 4 -1.00 -32.11 3.51
C LYS A 4 -1.11 -32.79 2.14
N VAL A 5 -1.82 -32.16 1.23
CA VAL A 5 -1.90 -32.62 -0.16
C VAL A 5 -0.56 -32.33 -0.85
N VAL A 6 0.16 -33.37 -1.24
CA VAL A 6 1.38 -33.24 -2.04
C VAL A 6 0.96 -32.99 -3.49
N LEU A 7 1.22 -31.79 -3.99
CA LEU A 7 0.88 -31.42 -5.37
C LEU A 7 1.91 -31.99 -6.35
N SER A 8 1.43 -32.71 -7.38
CA SER A 8 2.25 -33.19 -8.49
C SER A 8 2.43 -32.08 -9.54
N GLU A 9 3.60 -32.07 -10.19
CA GLU A 9 3.83 -31.21 -11.35
C GLU A 9 2.90 -31.62 -12.50
N GLN A 10 2.26 -30.65 -13.14
CA GLN A 10 1.36 -30.87 -14.26
C GLN A 10 2.07 -30.59 -15.58
N SER A 11 1.89 -31.47 -16.56
CA SER A 11 2.38 -31.28 -17.93
C SER A 11 1.44 -30.41 -18.79
N THR A 12 0.20 -30.28 -18.39
CA THR A 12 -0.80 -29.44 -19.07
C THR A 12 -0.45 -27.96 -18.88
N ASP A 13 -0.43 -27.20 -19.98
CA ASP A 13 -0.29 -25.74 -19.88
C ASP A 13 -1.56 -25.11 -19.33
N LEU A 14 -1.45 -24.47 -18.17
CA LEU A 14 -2.56 -23.87 -17.44
C LEU A 14 -3.29 -22.81 -18.26
N ARG A 15 -2.55 -22.00 -19.05
CA ARG A 15 -3.15 -20.98 -19.91
C ARG A 15 -4.02 -21.62 -20.99
N SER A 16 -3.45 -22.56 -21.75
CA SER A 16 -4.17 -23.26 -22.80
C SER A 16 -5.41 -23.99 -22.30
N PHE A 17 -5.34 -24.57 -21.10
CA PHE A 17 -6.50 -25.18 -20.45
C PHE A 17 -7.60 -24.15 -20.19
N ILE A 18 -7.30 -23.05 -19.51
CA ILE A 18 -8.29 -22.01 -19.18
C ILE A 18 -8.86 -21.38 -20.46
N ASP A 19 -8.00 -21.06 -21.44
CA ASP A 19 -8.42 -20.45 -22.71
C ASP A 19 -9.36 -21.37 -23.49
N SER A 20 -9.12 -22.69 -23.49
CA SER A 20 -10.01 -23.67 -24.14
C SER A 20 -11.38 -23.76 -23.47
N GLU A 21 -11.42 -23.75 -22.13
CA GLU A 21 -12.68 -23.76 -21.38
C GLU A 21 -13.51 -22.49 -21.63
N LEU A 22 -12.85 -21.33 -21.63
CA LEU A 22 -13.49 -20.05 -21.95
C LEU A 22 -13.97 -19.99 -23.38
N ALA A 23 -13.20 -20.50 -24.35
CA ALA A 23 -13.59 -20.57 -25.76
C ALA A 23 -14.78 -21.53 -25.99
N ALA A 24 -14.91 -22.58 -25.20
CA ALA A 24 -16.08 -23.46 -25.18
C ALA A 24 -17.34 -22.82 -24.56
N GLY A 25 -17.22 -21.61 -24.00
CA GLY A 25 -18.31 -20.87 -23.34
C GLY A 25 -18.60 -21.31 -21.92
N ASN A 26 -17.73 -22.10 -21.31
CA ASN A 26 -17.90 -22.56 -19.94
C ASN A 26 -17.79 -21.39 -18.95
N LYS A 27 -18.80 -21.24 -18.10
CA LYS A 27 -18.87 -20.21 -17.08
C LYS A 27 -18.35 -20.68 -15.72
N ARG A 28 -18.18 -21.97 -15.54
CA ARG A 28 -17.60 -22.58 -14.35
C ARG A 28 -16.45 -23.50 -14.77
N ILE A 29 -15.24 -23.05 -14.46
CA ILE A 29 -13.99 -23.71 -14.86
C ILE A 29 -13.37 -24.32 -13.61
N VAL A 30 -13.17 -25.63 -13.60
CA VAL A 30 -12.50 -26.34 -12.50
C VAL A 30 -11.12 -26.75 -12.99
N ILE A 31 -10.09 -26.11 -12.45
CA ILE A 31 -8.70 -26.42 -12.79
C ILE A 31 -8.31 -27.75 -12.09
N PRO A 32 -7.73 -28.72 -12.81
CA PRO A 32 -7.23 -29.94 -12.18
C PRO A 32 -6.17 -29.62 -11.11
N GLN A 33 -6.22 -30.34 -9.99
CA GLN A 33 -5.28 -30.15 -8.88
C GLN A 33 -3.83 -30.39 -9.32
N GLY A 34 -2.90 -29.59 -8.80
CA GLY A 34 -1.49 -29.76 -9.06
C GLY A 34 -0.70 -28.46 -9.12
N ARG A 35 0.58 -28.59 -9.44
CA ARG A 35 1.51 -27.47 -9.59
C ARG A 35 1.76 -27.20 -11.07
N TYR A 36 1.58 -25.95 -11.49
CA TYR A 36 1.70 -25.50 -12.86
C TYR A 36 2.80 -24.43 -12.97
N ARG A 37 3.87 -24.72 -13.72
CA ARG A 37 4.89 -23.72 -14.06
C ARG A 37 4.43 -22.95 -15.31
N VAL A 38 4.06 -21.69 -15.12
CA VAL A 38 3.47 -20.86 -16.18
C VAL A 38 4.52 -19.90 -16.72
N GLN A 39 4.74 -19.93 -18.03
CA GLN A 39 5.62 -19.01 -18.73
C GLN A 39 4.91 -17.67 -18.96
N ALA A 40 5.67 -16.57 -18.80
CA ALA A 40 5.13 -15.25 -19.07
C ALA A 40 5.11 -14.94 -20.57
N GLU A 41 4.03 -14.31 -21.03
CA GLU A 41 3.92 -13.73 -22.36
C GLU A 41 3.59 -12.24 -22.26
N ARG A 42 4.34 -11.42 -22.99
CA ARG A 42 4.12 -9.97 -23.02
C ARG A 42 3.99 -9.33 -21.62
N GLY A 43 4.81 -9.80 -20.67
CA GLY A 43 4.85 -9.28 -19.30
C GLY A 43 3.72 -9.74 -18.38
N ASN A 44 3.01 -10.82 -18.71
CA ASN A 44 1.96 -11.41 -17.89
C ASN A 44 1.98 -12.93 -18.01
N HIS A 45 1.61 -13.65 -16.94
CA HIS A 45 1.43 -15.11 -17.00
C HIS A 45 0.03 -15.48 -17.46
N LEU A 46 -1.03 -14.91 -16.87
CA LEU A 46 -2.40 -15.10 -17.31
C LEU A 46 -3.10 -13.74 -17.50
N VAL A 47 -3.90 -13.61 -18.56
CA VAL A 47 -4.64 -12.38 -18.87
C VAL A 47 -6.10 -12.70 -19.15
N PHE A 48 -6.99 -12.03 -18.45
CA PHE A 48 -8.44 -12.16 -18.58
C PHE A 48 -9.02 -10.81 -19.04
N LYS A 49 -9.75 -10.79 -20.13
CA LYS A 49 -10.36 -9.57 -20.67
C LYS A 49 -11.83 -9.76 -20.98
N ASN A 50 -12.60 -8.76 -20.58
CA ASN A 50 -14.04 -8.69 -20.90
C ASN A 50 -14.83 -9.94 -20.46
N LEU A 51 -14.38 -10.61 -19.39
CA LEU A 51 -15.12 -11.75 -18.83
C LEU A 51 -16.30 -11.26 -18.01
N SER A 52 -17.42 -11.98 -18.12
CA SER A 52 -18.61 -11.73 -17.32
C SER A 52 -19.17 -13.03 -16.78
N ASP A 53 -19.52 -13.02 -15.48
CA ASP A 53 -20.22 -14.12 -14.82
C ASP A 53 -19.48 -15.46 -14.95
N VAL A 54 -18.17 -15.46 -14.63
CA VAL A 54 -17.30 -16.63 -14.70
C VAL A 54 -16.79 -16.99 -13.31
N GLU A 55 -16.82 -18.27 -12.97
CA GLU A 55 -16.22 -18.84 -11.77
C GLU A 55 -15.04 -19.75 -12.16
N ILE A 56 -13.84 -19.46 -11.62
CA ILE A 56 -12.64 -20.27 -11.77
C ILE A 56 -12.30 -20.88 -10.41
N ILE A 57 -12.38 -22.20 -10.33
CA ILE A 57 -12.11 -22.99 -9.14
C ILE A 57 -10.73 -23.62 -9.28
N ALA A 58 -9.84 -23.27 -8.40
CA ALA A 58 -8.44 -23.68 -8.38
C ALA A 58 -8.04 -24.28 -7.01
N ASP A 59 -8.95 -25.01 -6.39
CA ASP A 59 -8.70 -25.68 -5.12
C ASP A 59 -7.53 -26.66 -5.27
N HIS A 60 -6.48 -26.53 -4.42
CA HIS A 60 -5.24 -27.29 -4.52
C HIS A 60 -4.48 -27.09 -5.85
N VAL A 61 -4.56 -25.92 -6.42
CA VAL A 61 -3.77 -25.51 -7.59
C VAL A 61 -2.70 -24.53 -7.16
N GLU A 62 -1.46 -24.83 -7.49
CA GLU A 62 -0.34 -23.93 -7.32
C GLU A 62 0.18 -23.47 -8.68
N MET A 63 0.14 -22.15 -8.91
CA MET A 63 0.71 -21.50 -10.08
C MET A 63 2.09 -20.94 -9.73
N VAL A 64 3.14 -21.49 -10.33
CA VAL A 64 4.51 -21.01 -10.21
C VAL A 64 4.84 -20.11 -11.39
N CYS A 65 5.01 -18.83 -11.12
CA CYS A 65 5.41 -17.82 -12.11
C CYS A 65 6.90 -17.94 -12.41
N THR A 66 7.27 -18.19 -13.68
CA THR A 66 8.67 -18.44 -14.08
C THR A 66 9.49 -17.16 -14.33
N SER A 67 8.89 -16.00 -14.16
CA SER A 67 9.54 -14.68 -14.26
C SER A 67 8.86 -13.67 -13.35
N THR A 68 9.61 -12.62 -12.97
CA THR A 68 9.16 -11.60 -12.01
C THR A 68 8.27 -10.54 -12.67
N VAL A 69 7.19 -10.99 -13.32
CA VAL A 69 6.17 -10.15 -13.96
C VAL A 69 4.78 -10.50 -13.42
N ARG A 70 3.71 -9.86 -13.93
CA ARG A 70 2.34 -10.09 -13.43
C ARG A 70 1.93 -11.56 -13.52
N ALA A 71 1.37 -12.08 -12.43
CA ALA A 71 0.75 -13.41 -12.45
C ALA A 71 -0.62 -13.37 -13.13
N LEU A 72 -1.55 -12.58 -12.60
CA LEU A 72 -2.92 -12.46 -13.11
C LEU A 72 -3.22 -11.01 -13.49
N ARG A 73 -3.80 -10.81 -14.67
CA ARG A 73 -4.28 -9.51 -15.14
C ARG A 73 -5.73 -9.61 -15.59
N PHE A 74 -6.59 -8.80 -14.98
CA PHE A 74 -8.00 -8.68 -15.33
C PHE A 74 -8.27 -7.29 -15.91
N GLU A 75 -8.95 -7.20 -17.06
CA GLU A 75 -9.32 -5.94 -17.72
C GLU A 75 -10.79 -5.98 -18.12
N ASN A 76 -11.56 -4.98 -17.69
CA ASN A 76 -12.99 -4.83 -18.02
C ASN A 76 -13.82 -6.08 -17.69
N CYS A 77 -13.50 -6.78 -16.60
CA CYS A 77 -14.23 -7.97 -16.18
C CYS A 77 -15.34 -7.61 -15.19
N SER A 78 -16.42 -8.41 -15.18
CA SER A 78 -17.54 -8.21 -14.26
C SER A 78 -18.03 -9.55 -13.68
N ASN A 79 -18.31 -9.55 -12.37
CA ASN A 79 -18.82 -10.73 -11.64
C ASN A 79 -17.95 -11.98 -11.87
N VAL A 80 -16.62 -11.83 -11.76
CA VAL A 80 -15.70 -12.97 -11.90
C VAL A 80 -15.23 -13.40 -10.53
N THR A 81 -15.35 -14.69 -10.25
CA THR A 81 -14.87 -15.32 -9.01
C THR A 81 -13.66 -16.19 -9.30
N ILE A 82 -12.59 -16.01 -8.50
CA ILE A 82 -11.43 -16.90 -8.47
C ILE A 82 -11.31 -17.46 -7.06
N ARG A 83 -11.23 -18.81 -6.93
CA ARG A 83 -11.14 -19.46 -5.64
C ARG A 83 -10.01 -20.48 -5.55
N GLY A 84 -9.32 -20.53 -4.40
CA GLY A 84 -8.45 -21.63 -3.99
C GLY A 84 -7.05 -21.60 -4.59
N LEU A 85 -6.69 -20.61 -5.43
CA LEU A 85 -5.41 -20.55 -6.12
C LEU A 85 -4.26 -20.12 -5.21
N THR A 86 -3.16 -20.87 -5.24
CA THR A 86 -1.87 -20.45 -4.68
C THR A 86 -0.98 -19.89 -5.80
N VAL A 87 -0.38 -18.72 -5.58
CA VAL A 87 0.57 -18.08 -6.51
C VAL A 87 1.94 -17.92 -5.84
N ASP A 88 2.97 -18.41 -6.50
CA ASP A 88 4.36 -18.22 -6.08
C ASP A 88 5.26 -17.91 -7.29
N TYR A 89 6.50 -17.53 -7.04
CA TYR A 89 7.49 -17.17 -8.06
C TYR A 89 8.75 -18.02 -7.93
N ASP A 90 9.25 -18.49 -9.05
CA ASP A 90 10.56 -19.12 -9.16
C ASP A 90 11.20 -18.74 -10.51
N PRO A 91 12.17 -17.77 -10.53
CA PRO A 91 12.86 -17.17 -9.38
C PRO A 91 12.01 -16.20 -8.55
N LEU A 92 12.38 -16.05 -7.26
CA LEU A 92 11.72 -15.10 -6.35
C LEU A 92 11.94 -13.64 -6.80
N PRO A 93 10.96 -12.74 -6.53
CA PRO A 93 11.08 -11.32 -6.85
C PRO A 93 11.95 -10.53 -5.84
N PHE A 94 12.63 -11.20 -4.94
CA PHE A 94 13.58 -10.67 -3.99
C PHE A 94 14.72 -11.66 -3.77
N THR A 95 15.83 -11.15 -3.24
CA THR A 95 16.93 -11.99 -2.76
C THR A 95 17.21 -11.70 -1.30
N GLN A 96 17.90 -12.63 -0.62
CA GLN A 96 18.33 -12.44 0.74
C GLN A 96 19.67 -13.15 1.02
N GLY A 97 20.35 -12.68 2.06
CA GLY A 97 21.61 -13.25 2.48
C GLY A 97 22.02 -12.76 3.87
N THR A 98 23.04 -13.41 4.43
CA THR A 98 23.56 -13.09 5.77
C THR A 98 24.55 -11.94 5.70
N ILE A 99 24.44 -10.96 6.60
CA ILE A 99 25.44 -9.89 6.78
C ILE A 99 26.70 -10.52 7.39
N THR A 100 27.82 -10.43 6.65
CA THR A 100 29.10 -11.06 7.03
C THR A 100 30.12 -10.08 7.59
N ALA A 101 30.02 -8.80 7.23
CA ALA A 101 30.87 -7.74 7.74
C ALA A 101 30.13 -6.39 7.72
N MET A 102 30.61 -5.44 8.53
CA MET A 102 29.99 -4.12 8.66
C MET A 102 31.01 -3.09 9.14
N ALA A 103 30.88 -1.86 8.61
CA ALA A 103 31.65 -0.72 9.15
C ALA A 103 31.15 -0.37 10.57
N PRO A 104 32.06 0.09 11.47
CA PRO A 104 31.66 0.53 12.81
C PRO A 104 30.60 1.63 12.81
N ASP A 105 30.64 2.54 11.83
CA ASP A 105 29.71 3.66 11.63
C ASP A 105 28.50 3.28 10.75
N LYS A 106 28.33 2.00 10.44
CA LYS A 106 27.24 1.49 9.58
C LYS A 106 27.19 2.11 8.16
N SER A 107 28.25 2.74 7.69
CA SER A 107 28.31 3.35 6.36
C SER A 107 28.31 2.33 5.22
N TRP A 108 28.73 1.10 5.49
CA TRP A 108 28.63 -0.04 4.59
C TRP A 108 28.44 -1.34 5.35
N LEU A 109 27.91 -2.31 4.66
CA LEU A 109 27.83 -3.70 5.11
C LEU A 109 28.08 -4.65 3.92
N ASP A 110 28.66 -5.81 4.20
CA ASP A 110 28.81 -6.91 3.25
C ASP A 110 27.83 -8.01 3.61
N PHE A 111 27.22 -8.62 2.60
CA PHE A 111 26.36 -9.78 2.77
C PHE A 111 26.66 -10.85 1.74
N GLU A 112 26.44 -12.09 2.10
CA GLU A 112 26.55 -13.26 1.24
C GLU A 112 25.15 -13.79 0.93
N VAL A 113 24.82 -13.89 -0.37
CA VAL A 113 23.52 -14.37 -0.82
C VAL A 113 23.34 -15.83 -0.42
N ALA A 114 22.22 -16.13 0.21
CA ALA A 114 21.92 -17.50 0.65
C ALA A 114 21.61 -18.40 -0.55
N LYS A 115 22.12 -19.63 -0.52
CA LYS A 115 21.88 -20.61 -1.59
C LYS A 115 20.38 -20.82 -1.83
N GLY A 116 20.00 -20.77 -3.11
CA GLY A 116 18.59 -20.93 -3.55
C GLY A 116 17.86 -19.59 -3.73
N TYR A 117 18.54 -18.46 -3.54
CA TYR A 117 18.01 -17.13 -3.85
C TYR A 117 18.62 -16.56 -5.13
N PRO A 118 17.86 -15.78 -5.92
CA PRO A 118 18.38 -15.20 -7.17
C PRO A 118 19.40 -14.08 -6.89
N GLU A 119 20.35 -13.91 -7.79
CA GLU A 119 21.44 -12.92 -7.65
C GLU A 119 21.45 -11.86 -8.78
N ASN A 120 20.54 -11.98 -9.73
CA ASN A 120 20.43 -11.03 -10.82
C ASN A 120 19.61 -9.80 -10.43
N GLU A 121 20.02 -8.64 -10.92
CA GLU A 121 19.25 -7.39 -10.82
C GLU A 121 18.90 -6.96 -9.38
N LEU A 122 19.89 -6.99 -8.47
CA LEU A 122 19.73 -6.50 -7.10
C LEU A 122 19.43 -5.00 -7.09
N GLU A 123 18.39 -4.61 -6.37
CA GLU A 123 17.98 -3.22 -6.25
C GLU A 123 18.50 -2.56 -4.97
N GLU A 124 18.60 -1.24 -5.00
CA GLU A 124 19.11 -0.42 -3.90
C GLU A 124 18.17 -0.36 -2.67
N ARG A 125 17.05 -1.08 -2.71
CA ARG A 125 16.07 -1.18 -1.63
C ARG A 125 16.39 -2.36 -0.73
N VAL A 126 16.90 -2.11 0.45
CA VAL A 126 17.24 -3.17 1.40
C VAL A 126 16.41 -3.08 2.68
N GLN A 127 16.14 -4.23 3.25
CA GLN A 127 15.53 -4.39 4.57
C GLN A 127 16.35 -5.42 5.34
N ILE A 128 16.48 -5.23 6.66
CA ILE A 128 17.31 -6.09 7.50
C ILE A 128 16.41 -6.73 8.55
N TYR A 129 16.54 -8.04 8.66
CA TYR A 129 15.74 -8.89 9.53
C TYR A 129 16.60 -9.56 10.58
N ASP A 130 16.05 -9.69 11.78
CA ASP A 130 16.59 -10.52 12.82
C ASP A 130 16.32 -12.00 12.48
N PRO A 131 17.36 -12.85 12.30
CA PRO A 131 17.16 -14.25 11.94
C PRO A 131 16.51 -15.09 13.05
N ALA A 132 16.62 -14.66 14.33
CA ALA A 132 16.04 -15.39 15.45
C ALA A 132 14.53 -15.21 15.56
N THR A 133 14.03 -14.01 15.28
CA THR A 133 12.60 -13.68 15.34
C THR A 133 11.93 -13.67 13.96
N GLY A 134 12.72 -13.50 12.90
CA GLY A 134 12.22 -13.29 11.54
C GLY A 134 11.53 -11.93 11.33
N GLU A 135 11.76 -10.97 12.22
CA GLU A 135 11.16 -9.64 12.18
C GLU A 135 12.15 -8.59 11.65
N LEU A 136 11.62 -7.52 11.08
CA LEU A 136 12.42 -6.36 10.69
C LEU A 136 13.12 -5.75 11.90
N ARG A 137 14.41 -5.45 11.75
CA ARG A 137 15.14 -4.65 12.73
C ARG A 137 14.48 -3.27 12.87
N ARG A 138 14.53 -2.70 14.09
CA ARG A 138 13.93 -1.39 14.37
C ARG A 138 14.62 -0.25 13.64
N GLY A 139 15.93 -0.33 13.43
CA GLY A 139 16.68 0.61 12.60
C GLY A 139 16.45 0.29 11.13
N ASP A 140 15.62 1.01 10.44
CA ASP A 140 15.32 0.72 9.05
C ASP A 140 16.43 1.20 8.13
N ALA A 141 16.89 0.30 7.29
CA ALA A 141 17.81 0.66 6.25
C ALA A 141 17.12 1.59 5.25
N SER A 142 17.72 2.75 5.04
CA SER A 142 17.18 3.74 4.11
C SER A 142 17.10 3.18 2.69
N TRP A 143 16.21 3.69 1.94
CA TRP A 143 16.10 3.56 0.50
C TRP A 143 17.34 4.22 -0.14
N ASP A 144 17.85 4.10 -1.21
CA ASP A 144 19.01 4.75 -1.86
C ASP A 144 20.37 4.19 -1.42
N GLN A 145 20.48 2.88 -1.32
CA GLN A 145 21.75 2.22 -1.05
C GLN A 145 22.33 1.60 -2.33
N LYS A 146 23.59 1.87 -2.59
CA LYS A 146 24.31 1.24 -3.72
C LYS A 146 24.74 -0.17 -3.35
N ILE A 147 24.53 -1.13 -4.26
CA ILE A 147 24.95 -2.52 -4.11
C ILE A 147 26.09 -2.80 -5.11
N GLU A 148 27.24 -3.24 -4.61
CA GLU A 148 28.45 -3.56 -5.38
C GLU A 148 28.77 -5.05 -5.25
N ALA A 149 29.01 -5.74 -6.37
CA ALA A 149 29.44 -7.13 -6.35
C ALA A 149 30.91 -7.25 -5.91
N LEU A 150 31.18 -8.11 -4.94
CA LEU A 150 32.53 -8.42 -4.46
C LEU A 150 33.08 -9.76 -5.01
N GLY A 151 32.24 -10.50 -5.75
CA GLY A 151 32.52 -11.85 -6.24
C GLY A 151 32.22 -12.95 -5.20
N GLY A 152 32.03 -14.18 -5.68
CA GLY A 152 31.73 -15.34 -4.82
C GLY A 152 30.44 -15.20 -4.03
N HIS A 153 29.34 -14.76 -4.66
CA HIS A 153 28.02 -14.54 -4.05
C HIS A 153 27.99 -13.44 -2.98
N ARG A 154 29.05 -12.64 -2.86
CA ARG A 154 29.17 -11.56 -1.88
C ARG A 154 28.95 -10.19 -2.51
N TYR A 155 28.27 -9.32 -1.76
CA TYR A 155 27.92 -7.98 -2.19
C TYR A 155 28.13 -6.98 -1.06
N ARG A 156 28.51 -5.75 -1.39
CA ARG A 156 28.61 -4.62 -0.48
C ARG A 156 27.47 -3.66 -0.70
N VAL A 157 26.78 -3.30 0.37
CA VAL A 157 25.77 -2.25 0.37
C VAL A 157 26.39 -1.02 1.02
N ARG A 158 26.37 0.12 0.32
CA ARG A 158 26.80 1.41 0.85
C ARG A 158 25.62 2.32 1.08
N LYS A 159 25.52 2.87 2.25
CA LYS A 159 24.51 3.89 2.57
C LYS A 159 24.84 5.19 1.81
N SER A 160 23.80 5.99 1.53
CA SER A 160 23.99 7.25 0.80
C SER A 160 24.88 8.23 1.61
N GLU A 161 25.54 9.17 0.94
CA GLU A 161 26.38 10.20 1.57
C GLU A 161 25.59 11.11 2.55
N LYS A 162 24.28 11.17 2.40
CA LYS A 162 23.37 11.90 3.29
C LYS A 162 23.02 11.15 4.57
N TYR A 163 23.34 9.87 4.63
CA TYR A 163 23.06 9.03 5.79
C TYR A 163 23.87 9.51 6.99
N ARG A 164 23.22 9.52 8.16
CA ARG A 164 23.86 9.76 9.45
C ARG A 164 23.53 8.59 10.36
N PHE A 165 24.57 8.00 10.94
CA PHE A 165 24.43 6.90 11.90
C PHE A 165 23.66 7.37 13.13
N ASP A 166 22.69 6.58 13.53
CA ASP A 166 21.90 6.75 14.74
C ASP A 166 21.85 5.41 15.50
N PRO A 167 22.53 5.28 16.65
CA PRO A 167 22.61 4.00 17.37
C PRO A 167 21.26 3.52 17.89
N GLN A 168 20.25 4.38 18.02
CA GLN A 168 18.91 3.98 18.43
C GLN A 168 18.10 3.41 17.28
N ARG A 169 18.36 3.88 16.07
CA ARG A 169 17.71 3.44 14.86
C ARG A 169 18.46 2.30 14.17
N ASP A 170 19.77 2.42 14.05
CA ASP A 170 20.61 1.54 13.24
C ASP A 170 21.11 0.36 14.08
N THR A 171 20.21 -0.59 14.33
CA THR A 171 20.42 -1.74 15.22
C THR A 171 20.87 -3.01 14.50
N GLU A 172 21.08 -2.95 13.19
CA GLU A 172 21.59 -4.07 12.38
C GLU A 172 22.98 -4.53 12.84
N GLN A 173 23.25 -5.81 12.68
CA GLN A 173 24.50 -6.45 13.11
C GLN A 173 24.94 -7.57 12.16
N VAL A 174 26.19 -7.98 12.28
CA VAL A 174 26.69 -9.19 11.59
C VAL A 174 25.88 -10.40 12.05
N GLY A 175 25.47 -11.23 11.11
CA GLY A 175 24.57 -12.37 11.34
C GLY A 175 23.11 -12.09 11.01
N ASP A 176 22.70 -10.82 10.91
CA ASP A 176 21.35 -10.47 10.44
C ASP A 176 21.16 -10.84 8.97
N VAL A 177 19.91 -10.94 8.56
CA VAL A 177 19.54 -11.25 7.16
C VAL A 177 19.14 -9.97 6.43
N LEU A 178 19.89 -9.64 5.37
CA LEU A 178 19.55 -8.58 4.44
C LEU A 178 18.67 -9.14 3.34
N VAL A 179 17.57 -8.44 3.04
CA VAL A 179 16.66 -8.73 1.91
C VAL A 179 16.64 -7.54 0.98
N THR A 180 16.81 -7.77 -0.33
CA THR A 180 16.69 -6.74 -1.38
C THR A 180 15.78 -7.21 -2.50
N ASN A 181 15.16 -6.25 -3.21
CA ASN A 181 14.24 -6.55 -4.29
C ASN A 181 14.98 -6.94 -5.57
N ASN A 182 14.28 -7.71 -6.41
CA ASN A 182 14.61 -7.91 -7.82
C ASN A 182 13.52 -7.26 -8.68
N ASN A 183 13.88 -6.45 -9.67
CA ASN A 183 12.96 -5.82 -10.63
C ASN A 183 11.95 -4.81 -10.06
N PHE A 184 12.17 -4.27 -8.86
CA PHE A 184 11.28 -3.24 -8.32
C PHE A 184 11.59 -1.88 -8.96
N GLY A 185 10.53 -1.15 -9.35
CA GLY A 185 10.66 0.23 -9.83
C GLY A 185 10.94 0.39 -11.32
N LYS A 186 11.08 -0.67 -12.09
CA LYS A 186 11.07 -0.58 -13.57
C LYS A 186 9.71 -0.03 -14.04
N PRO A 187 9.65 0.69 -15.16
CA PRO A 187 8.40 1.19 -15.71
C PRO A 187 7.35 0.09 -15.79
N GLY A 188 6.19 0.30 -15.14
CA GLY A 188 5.15 -0.70 -15.05
C GLY A 188 5.43 -1.81 -14.05
N SER A 189 6.03 -1.47 -12.87
CA SER A 189 6.26 -2.43 -11.77
C SER A 189 5.17 -3.50 -11.72
N PRO A 190 5.52 -4.76 -11.93
CA PRO A 190 4.51 -5.81 -12.01
C PRO A 190 3.96 -6.12 -10.62
N HIS A 191 2.66 -6.34 -10.55
CA HIS A 191 1.94 -6.77 -9.35
C HIS A 191 1.47 -8.21 -9.55
N THR A 192 1.28 -8.98 -8.49
CA THR A 192 0.85 -10.38 -8.66
C THR A 192 -0.54 -10.43 -9.29
N VAL A 193 -1.53 -9.79 -8.69
CA VAL A 193 -2.88 -9.68 -9.23
C VAL A 193 -3.15 -8.22 -9.58
N THR A 194 -3.53 -7.95 -10.83
CA THR A 194 -3.88 -6.60 -11.28
C THR A 194 -5.26 -6.59 -11.89
N LEU A 195 -6.11 -5.69 -11.39
CA LEU A 195 -7.44 -5.43 -11.91
C LEU A 195 -7.48 -4.02 -12.49
N GLN A 196 -8.06 -3.89 -13.67
CA GLN A 196 -8.28 -2.60 -14.33
C GLN A 196 -9.71 -2.50 -14.82
N SER A 197 -10.45 -1.50 -14.32
CA SER A 197 -11.82 -1.21 -14.75
C SER A 197 -12.76 -2.43 -14.63
N CYS A 198 -12.63 -3.16 -13.51
CA CYS A 198 -13.43 -4.35 -13.22
C CYS A 198 -14.54 -4.04 -12.20
N LYS A 199 -15.59 -4.88 -12.17
CA LYS A 199 -16.71 -4.72 -11.24
C LYS A 199 -17.14 -6.06 -10.65
N GLY A 200 -17.40 -6.08 -9.32
CA GLY A 200 -17.90 -7.28 -8.65
C GLY A 200 -16.92 -8.46 -8.72
N MET A 201 -15.62 -8.18 -8.67
CA MET A 201 -14.59 -9.22 -8.64
C MET A 201 -14.57 -9.90 -7.28
N HIS A 202 -14.45 -11.22 -7.25
CA HIS A 202 -14.41 -11.98 -6.00
C HIS A 202 -13.20 -12.92 -5.97
N PHE A 203 -12.31 -12.69 -5.03
CA PHE A 203 -11.14 -13.53 -4.74
C PHE A 203 -11.35 -14.21 -3.39
N GLU A 204 -11.38 -15.53 -3.39
CA GLU A 204 -11.66 -16.33 -2.20
C GLU A 204 -10.59 -17.41 -2.02
N ASP A 205 -10.04 -17.53 -0.80
CA ASP A 205 -9.00 -18.52 -0.48
C ASP A 205 -7.77 -18.44 -1.41
N ILE A 206 -7.38 -17.23 -1.85
CA ILE A 206 -6.20 -17.03 -2.68
C ILE A 206 -4.98 -16.86 -1.79
N THR A 207 -3.91 -17.62 -2.07
CA THR A 207 -2.64 -17.49 -1.36
C THR A 207 -1.57 -16.90 -2.28
N VAL A 208 -0.83 -15.87 -1.80
CA VAL A 208 0.27 -15.22 -2.51
C VAL A 208 1.53 -15.27 -1.66
N TYR A 209 2.54 -16.03 -2.11
CA TYR A 209 3.82 -16.22 -1.44
C TYR A 209 4.95 -15.34 -1.99
N GLY A 210 4.70 -14.57 -3.01
CA GLY A 210 5.66 -13.65 -3.61
C GLY A 210 4.99 -12.62 -4.51
N SER A 211 5.57 -11.42 -4.59
CA SER A 211 5.19 -10.41 -5.58
C SER A 211 6.35 -9.45 -5.84
N PRO A 212 6.61 -9.10 -7.11
CA PRO A 212 7.58 -8.06 -7.46
C PRO A 212 7.22 -6.67 -6.91
N CYS A 213 5.94 -6.42 -6.65
CA CYS A 213 5.44 -5.17 -6.09
C CYS A 213 4.25 -5.45 -5.17
N PHE A 214 3.03 -5.00 -5.50
CA PHE A 214 1.82 -5.28 -4.71
C PHE A 214 1.33 -6.71 -4.92
N GLY A 215 0.71 -7.28 -3.89
CA GLY A 215 -0.02 -8.55 -4.01
C GLY A 215 -1.24 -8.40 -4.89
N PHE A 216 -2.18 -7.57 -4.47
CA PHE A 216 -3.39 -7.23 -5.20
C PHE A 216 -3.42 -5.73 -5.47
N LEU A 217 -3.52 -5.35 -6.75
CA LEU A 217 -3.74 -3.97 -7.18
C LEU A 217 -5.03 -3.89 -7.98
N GLU A 218 -5.93 -3.01 -7.57
CA GLU A 218 -7.09 -2.63 -8.39
C GLU A 218 -7.06 -1.14 -8.72
N ASN A 219 -7.41 -0.81 -9.97
CA ASN A 219 -7.58 0.56 -10.45
C ASN A 219 -8.93 0.70 -11.13
N ASP A 220 -9.68 1.75 -10.83
CA ASP A 220 -11.00 1.99 -11.42
C ASP A 220 -11.93 0.77 -11.28
N CYS A 221 -11.88 0.07 -10.16
CA CYS A 221 -12.69 -1.10 -9.90
C CYS A 221 -13.78 -0.78 -8.89
N ASP A 222 -14.87 -1.54 -8.95
CA ASP A 222 -15.99 -1.36 -8.03
C ASP A 222 -16.41 -2.68 -7.41
N ASP A 223 -16.70 -2.64 -6.10
CA ASP A 223 -17.30 -3.74 -5.35
C ASP A 223 -16.48 -5.04 -5.41
N SER A 224 -15.16 -4.92 -5.35
CA SER A 224 -14.26 -6.08 -5.26
C SER A 224 -14.32 -6.70 -3.86
N LYS A 225 -14.19 -8.03 -3.80
CA LYS A 225 -14.17 -8.78 -2.53
C LYS A 225 -12.94 -9.67 -2.46
N TYR A 226 -12.23 -9.57 -1.35
CA TYR A 226 -11.10 -10.41 -0.99
C TYR A 226 -11.48 -11.14 0.30
N ILE A 227 -11.75 -12.43 0.21
CA ILE A 227 -12.26 -13.24 1.33
C ILE A 227 -11.25 -14.35 1.66
N ARG A 228 -10.77 -14.39 2.88
CA ARG A 228 -9.77 -15.37 3.35
C ARG A 228 -8.52 -15.48 2.46
N CYS A 229 -8.16 -14.37 1.80
CA CYS A 229 -6.92 -14.32 1.02
C CYS A 229 -5.72 -14.22 1.95
N ILE A 230 -4.62 -14.86 1.57
CA ILE A 230 -3.39 -14.94 2.36
C ILE A 230 -2.23 -14.33 1.58
N VAL A 231 -1.58 -13.34 2.18
CA VAL A 231 -0.26 -12.83 1.79
C VAL A 231 0.68 -13.11 2.95
N ASP A 232 1.58 -14.07 2.79
CA ASP A 232 2.50 -14.46 3.85
C ASP A 232 3.80 -15.07 3.27
N ARG A 233 4.77 -15.34 4.13
CA ARG A 233 5.94 -16.14 3.78
C ARG A 233 5.55 -17.60 3.61
N ARG A 234 6.14 -18.24 2.61
CA ARG A 234 5.97 -19.68 2.44
C ARG A 234 6.65 -20.41 3.58
N ASP A 235 5.97 -21.40 4.17
CA ASP A 235 6.58 -22.28 5.15
C ASP A 235 7.78 -23.03 4.50
N PRO A 236 8.97 -23.03 5.10
CA PRO A 236 10.12 -23.74 4.56
C PRO A 236 9.88 -25.23 4.31
N ALA A 237 9.00 -25.85 5.11
CA ALA A 237 8.64 -27.26 4.94
C ALA A 237 7.81 -27.52 3.66
N ASP A 238 7.16 -26.48 3.12
CA ASP A 238 6.32 -26.53 1.94
C ASP A 238 6.96 -25.87 0.71
N ASP A 239 8.17 -25.29 0.86
CA ASP A 239 8.87 -24.65 -0.27
C ASP A 239 9.46 -25.73 -1.19
N PRO A 240 9.02 -25.83 -2.46
CA PRO A 240 9.53 -26.82 -3.41
C PRO A 240 11.00 -26.60 -3.76
N VAL A 241 11.49 -25.37 -3.57
CA VAL A 241 12.89 -25.01 -3.78
C VAL A 241 13.62 -25.09 -2.44
N LYS A 242 14.63 -25.96 -2.33
CA LYS A 242 15.48 -26.03 -1.14
C LYS A 242 16.33 -24.76 -1.02
N ARG A 243 16.03 -23.96 -0.01
CA ARG A 243 16.75 -22.74 0.32
C ARG A 243 17.56 -22.91 1.60
N ALA A 244 18.73 -22.28 1.65
CA ALA A 244 19.59 -22.36 2.84
C ALA A 244 19.02 -21.58 4.04
N GLN A 245 18.08 -20.69 3.79
CA GLN A 245 17.41 -19.87 4.82
C GLN A 245 15.90 -19.79 4.54
N PRO A 246 15.04 -19.71 5.56
CA PRO A 246 13.63 -19.41 5.38
C PRO A 246 13.44 -18.00 4.77
N ARG A 247 12.37 -17.79 4.01
CA ARG A 247 12.06 -16.49 3.46
C ARG A 247 11.76 -15.49 4.58
N MET A 248 12.42 -14.32 4.58
CA MET A 248 12.18 -13.26 5.56
C MET A 248 11.08 -12.29 5.14
N ARG A 249 10.72 -12.27 3.85
CA ARG A 249 9.70 -11.40 3.27
C ARG A 249 8.69 -12.22 2.47
N SER A 250 7.44 -11.76 2.42
CA SER A 250 6.41 -12.27 1.51
C SER A 250 6.46 -11.55 0.16
N LEU A 251 6.21 -10.24 0.09
CA LEU A 251 6.25 -9.43 -1.13
C LEU A 251 6.98 -8.10 -0.95
N ASN A 252 7.24 -7.44 -2.09
CA ASN A 252 8.09 -6.24 -2.11
C ASN A 252 7.36 -4.94 -1.74
N ALA A 253 6.02 -4.90 -1.76
CA ALA A 253 5.24 -3.71 -1.42
C ALA A 253 3.89 -4.09 -0.76
N ASP A 254 2.79 -3.35 -1.02
CA ASP A 254 1.51 -3.54 -0.33
C ASP A 254 0.87 -4.91 -0.60
N ALA A 255 0.15 -5.43 0.38
CA ALA A 255 -0.63 -6.65 0.15
C ALA A 255 -1.90 -6.36 -0.67
N PHE A 256 -2.72 -5.40 -0.24
CA PHE A 256 -3.95 -4.99 -0.92
C PHE A 256 -3.92 -3.49 -1.19
N HIS A 257 -3.99 -3.09 -2.46
CA HIS A 257 -3.99 -1.70 -2.88
C HIS A 257 -5.17 -1.40 -3.81
N SER A 258 -6.12 -0.58 -3.35
CA SER A 258 -7.29 -0.16 -4.12
C SER A 258 -7.18 1.31 -4.48
N LYS A 259 -7.35 1.62 -5.76
CA LYS A 259 -7.22 2.97 -6.29
C LYS A 259 -8.36 3.37 -7.19
N ASP A 260 -8.89 4.58 -6.95
CA ASP A 260 -9.93 5.22 -7.77
C ASP A 260 -11.26 4.42 -7.85
N ALA A 261 -11.59 3.59 -6.85
CA ALA A 261 -12.84 2.86 -6.80
C ALA A 261 -14.03 3.77 -6.43
N VAL A 262 -15.17 3.58 -7.08
CA VAL A 262 -16.44 4.26 -6.71
C VAL A 262 -17.05 3.57 -5.48
N LYS A 263 -17.16 2.25 -5.50
CA LYS A 263 -17.49 1.43 -4.33
C LYS A 263 -16.25 0.67 -3.90
N GLY A 264 -15.82 0.89 -2.68
CA GLY A 264 -14.59 0.33 -2.15
C GLY A 264 -14.59 -1.18 -1.96
N PRO A 265 -13.40 -1.75 -1.79
CA PRO A 265 -13.26 -3.18 -1.60
C PRO A 265 -13.76 -3.64 -0.23
N ALA A 266 -14.17 -4.91 -0.16
CA ALA A 266 -14.33 -5.65 1.07
C ALA A 266 -13.17 -6.64 1.23
N ILE A 267 -12.35 -6.45 2.28
CA ILE A 267 -11.22 -7.30 2.66
C ILE A 267 -11.59 -7.97 3.97
N ILE A 268 -11.94 -9.26 3.93
CA ILE A 268 -12.57 -9.94 5.06
C ILE A 268 -11.84 -11.24 5.38
N ALA A 269 -11.51 -11.43 6.65
CA ALA A 269 -10.83 -12.62 7.18
C ALA A 269 -9.51 -12.92 6.44
N CYS A 270 -8.83 -11.89 5.93
CA CYS A 270 -7.59 -12.02 5.17
C CYS A 270 -6.36 -11.98 6.09
N THR A 271 -5.27 -12.53 5.62
CA THR A 271 -3.94 -12.44 6.25
C THR A 271 -3.01 -11.63 5.37
N ALA A 272 -2.26 -10.68 5.96
CA ALA A 272 -1.18 -9.97 5.27
C ALA A 272 -0.01 -9.74 6.23
N ARG A 273 1.10 -10.46 6.01
CA ARG A 273 2.27 -10.44 6.90
C ARG A 273 3.57 -10.40 6.13
N TYR A 274 4.57 -9.75 6.73
CA TYR A 274 5.96 -9.70 6.25
C TYR A 274 6.16 -9.07 4.87
N GLN A 275 5.20 -8.28 4.39
CA GLN A 275 5.35 -7.57 3.13
C GLN A 275 6.17 -6.28 3.31
N GLY A 276 6.73 -5.83 2.18
CA GLY A 276 7.66 -4.70 2.13
C GLY A 276 7.02 -3.31 2.26
N ASP A 277 5.69 -3.21 2.40
CA ASP A 277 4.95 -1.95 2.58
C ASP A 277 3.66 -2.16 3.39
N ASP A 278 2.54 -1.49 3.06
CA ASP A 278 1.28 -1.53 3.79
C ASP A 278 0.55 -2.89 3.67
N CYS A 279 -0.25 -3.28 4.67
CA CYS A 279 -1.14 -4.42 4.50
C CYS A 279 -2.32 -4.03 3.61
N VAL A 280 -2.90 -2.85 3.82
CA VAL A 280 -4.01 -2.31 3.02
C VAL A 280 -3.78 -0.83 2.73
N ASN A 281 -4.02 -0.40 1.49
CA ASN A 281 -4.06 1.01 1.10
C ASN A 281 -5.28 1.25 0.20
N ILE A 282 -6.20 2.14 0.61
CA ILE A 282 -7.40 2.50 -0.14
C ILE A 282 -7.39 3.99 -0.39
N ASN A 283 -7.36 4.41 -1.66
CA ASN A 283 -7.20 5.80 -2.04
C ASN A 283 -7.84 6.16 -3.37
N GLY A 284 -8.02 7.47 -3.58
CA GLY A 284 -8.25 8.08 -4.89
C GLY A 284 -7.04 8.84 -5.38
N LYS A 285 -7.19 9.55 -6.46
CA LYS A 285 -6.12 10.34 -7.08
C LYS A 285 -6.32 11.82 -6.86
N TYR A 286 -5.33 12.47 -6.27
CA TYR A 286 -5.23 13.92 -6.29
C TYR A 286 -4.64 14.44 -7.60
N HIS A 287 -5.18 15.57 -8.06
CA HIS A 287 -4.60 16.42 -9.08
C HIS A 287 -4.04 17.69 -8.43
N TYR A 288 -2.88 18.12 -8.89
CA TYR A 288 -2.23 19.33 -8.41
C TYR A 288 -3.01 20.59 -8.83
N VAL A 289 -3.23 21.50 -7.90
CA VAL A 289 -3.86 22.80 -8.18
C VAL A 289 -2.78 23.84 -8.44
N SER A 290 -2.77 24.35 -9.66
CA SER A 290 -1.87 25.39 -10.14
C SER A 290 -2.34 26.79 -9.71
N GLY A 291 -3.65 26.99 -9.60
CA GLY A 291 -4.25 28.23 -9.14
C GLY A 291 -5.76 28.24 -9.21
N SER A 292 -6.38 29.22 -8.54
CA SER A 292 -7.82 29.47 -8.59
C SER A 292 -8.14 30.96 -8.81
N ARG A 293 -9.22 31.24 -9.54
CA ARG A 293 -9.73 32.61 -9.76
C ARG A 293 -11.26 32.58 -9.91
N GLY A 294 -11.96 33.05 -8.89
CA GLY A 294 -13.44 32.99 -8.89
C GLY A 294 -13.89 31.53 -8.97
N ARG A 295 -14.62 31.18 -10.03
CA ARG A 295 -15.11 29.80 -10.28
C ARG A 295 -14.16 28.94 -11.10
N LEU A 296 -13.02 29.46 -11.53
CA LEU A 296 -12.05 28.76 -12.35
C LEU A 296 -10.95 28.15 -11.47
N LEU A 297 -10.67 26.88 -11.69
CA LEU A 297 -9.62 26.12 -11.03
C LEU A 297 -8.70 25.49 -12.08
N ARG A 298 -7.44 25.91 -12.12
CA ARG A 298 -6.43 25.31 -12.99
C ARG A 298 -5.74 24.14 -12.30
N ILE A 299 -5.77 22.96 -12.94
CA ILE A 299 -5.20 21.73 -12.41
C ILE A 299 -4.18 21.12 -13.36
N ALA A 300 -3.19 20.41 -12.79
CA ALA A 300 -2.27 19.55 -13.54
C ALA A 300 -2.58 18.08 -13.29
N VAL A 301 -2.67 17.30 -14.35
CA VAL A 301 -3.07 15.91 -14.38
C VAL A 301 -1.91 15.07 -14.90
N LEU A 302 -1.39 14.16 -14.08
CA LEU A 302 -0.43 13.16 -14.50
C LEU A 302 -1.17 11.88 -14.92
N GLY A 303 -1.14 11.54 -16.21
CA GLY A 303 -1.90 10.45 -16.81
C GLY A 303 -3.38 10.82 -17.04
N LYS A 304 -4.32 9.91 -16.84
CA LYS A 304 -5.73 10.17 -17.09
C LYS A 304 -6.37 11.01 -15.97
N PRO A 305 -7.21 12.00 -16.29
CA PRO A 305 -8.00 12.70 -15.29
C PRO A 305 -8.98 11.73 -14.59
N LYS A 306 -9.20 11.96 -13.29
CA LYS A 306 -10.17 11.23 -12.48
C LYS A 306 -11.32 12.11 -12.00
N ILE A 307 -11.44 13.26 -12.64
CA ILE A 307 -12.51 14.25 -12.45
C ILE A 307 -13.18 14.45 -13.81
N HIS A 308 -14.51 14.50 -13.83
CA HIS A 308 -15.31 14.69 -15.04
C HIS A 308 -16.35 15.80 -14.81
N VAL A 309 -16.93 16.31 -15.88
CA VAL A 309 -18.05 17.26 -15.80
C VAL A 309 -19.22 16.58 -15.07
N GLY A 310 -19.81 17.28 -14.11
CA GLY A 310 -20.87 16.79 -13.23
C GLY A 310 -20.36 16.15 -11.93
N ASP A 311 -19.07 15.86 -11.82
CA ASP A 311 -18.53 15.30 -10.59
C ASP A 311 -18.46 16.34 -9.47
N PRO A 312 -18.71 15.93 -8.21
CA PRO A 312 -18.29 16.72 -7.07
C PRO A 312 -16.75 16.67 -6.95
N VAL A 313 -16.17 17.74 -6.45
CA VAL A 313 -14.75 17.82 -6.14
C VAL A 313 -14.53 18.30 -4.72
N GLU A 314 -13.59 17.66 -4.05
CA GLU A 314 -13.10 18.06 -2.74
C GLU A 314 -11.66 18.57 -2.83
N PHE A 315 -11.29 19.39 -1.86
CA PHE A 315 -10.03 20.11 -1.88
C PHE A 315 -9.18 19.79 -0.65
N LEU A 316 -7.90 19.55 -0.87
CA LEU A 316 -6.89 19.53 0.18
C LEU A 316 -6.02 20.79 0.02
N PRO A 317 -6.19 21.82 0.86
CA PRO A 317 -5.48 23.08 0.70
C PRO A 317 -3.98 22.92 0.99
N HIS A 318 -3.14 23.69 0.30
CA HIS A 318 -1.73 23.83 0.69
C HIS A 318 -1.62 24.40 2.10
N SER A 319 -2.44 25.40 2.41
CA SER A 319 -2.55 26.05 3.71
C SER A 319 -3.93 26.71 3.87
N GLY A 320 -4.32 26.96 5.12
CA GLY A 320 -5.59 27.59 5.45
C GLY A 320 -6.76 26.60 5.55
N PRO A 321 -8.00 27.10 5.70
CA PRO A 321 -9.16 26.25 5.84
C PRO A 321 -9.49 25.52 4.53
N ARG A 322 -10.07 24.34 4.67
CA ARG A 322 -10.63 23.59 3.54
C ARG A 322 -11.87 24.32 3.01
N PRO A 323 -11.92 24.69 1.72
CA PRO A 323 -13.14 25.24 1.15
C PRO A 323 -14.22 24.15 1.05
N PRO A 324 -15.52 24.56 0.99
CA PRO A 324 -16.61 23.64 0.72
C PRO A 324 -16.42 22.91 -0.61
N ASP A 325 -16.93 21.69 -0.71
CA ASP A 325 -16.94 20.93 -1.95
C ASP A 325 -17.71 21.70 -3.05
N ALA A 326 -17.32 21.48 -4.29
CA ALA A 326 -17.92 22.11 -5.46
C ALA A 326 -18.28 21.07 -6.52
N VAL A 327 -19.04 21.46 -7.53
CA VAL A 327 -19.37 20.60 -8.68
C VAL A 327 -18.69 21.16 -9.93
N VAL A 328 -18.10 20.28 -10.73
CA VAL A 328 -17.49 20.64 -12.01
C VAL A 328 -18.58 20.85 -13.05
N LEU A 329 -18.72 22.07 -13.55
CA LEU A 329 -19.67 22.42 -14.60
C LEU A 329 -19.08 22.27 -15.99
N ASP A 330 -17.76 22.47 -16.11
CA ASP A 330 -17.02 22.35 -17.37
C ASP A 330 -15.56 22.01 -17.09
N MET A 331 -14.90 21.37 -18.07
CA MET A 331 -13.49 21.01 -18.01
C MET A 331 -12.86 21.14 -19.40
N GLN A 332 -11.96 22.10 -19.55
CA GLN A 332 -11.30 22.37 -20.82
C GLN A 332 -9.79 22.19 -20.72
N PRO A 333 -9.12 21.64 -21.76
CA PRO A 333 -7.67 21.66 -21.83
C PRO A 333 -7.12 23.09 -21.72
N ASP A 334 -6.07 23.28 -20.96
CA ASP A 334 -5.42 24.57 -20.74
C ASP A 334 -3.97 24.53 -21.28
N PRO A 335 -3.72 25.04 -22.48
CA PRO A 335 -2.41 25.05 -23.10
C PRO A 335 -1.46 26.11 -22.52
N THR A 336 -1.91 26.93 -21.55
CA THR A 336 -1.09 27.99 -20.96
C THR A 336 0.20 27.41 -20.37
N PRO A 337 1.38 27.89 -20.79
CA PRO A 337 2.64 27.40 -20.27
C PRO A 337 2.77 27.58 -18.74
N VAL A 338 3.44 26.66 -18.10
CA VAL A 338 3.81 26.77 -16.68
C VAL A 338 4.83 27.91 -16.52
N THR A 339 4.50 28.91 -15.70
CA THR A 339 5.37 30.06 -15.44
C THR A 339 6.59 29.65 -14.59
N GLU A 340 7.63 30.48 -14.57
CA GLU A 340 8.81 30.21 -13.73
C GLU A 340 8.46 30.30 -12.22
N ASP A 341 7.53 31.16 -11.84
CA ASP A 341 7.05 31.22 -10.45
C ASP A 341 6.32 29.94 -10.05
N GLU A 342 5.50 29.41 -10.94
CA GLU A 342 4.82 28.13 -10.74
C GLU A 342 5.82 26.97 -10.65
N LYS A 343 6.82 26.92 -11.53
CA LYS A 343 7.91 25.93 -11.44
C LYS A 343 8.69 26.06 -10.14
N ALA A 344 8.96 27.29 -9.68
CA ALA A 344 9.63 27.53 -8.40
C ALA A 344 8.81 27.00 -7.22
N LEU A 345 7.47 27.15 -7.28
CA LEU A 345 6.57 26.57 -6.28
C LEU A 345 6.59 25.03 -6.34
N ILE A 346 6.45 24.43 -7.52
CA ILE A 346 6.48 22.97 -7.71
C ILE A 346 7.80 22.36 -7.18
N ARG A 347 8.95 23.03 -7.38
CA ARG A 347 10.24 22.57 -6.83
C ARG A 347 10.26 22.51 -5.30
N LYS A 348 9.46 23.35 -4.62
CA LYS A 348 9.35 23.40 -3.16
C LYS A 348 8.30 22.44 -2.58
N LEU A 349 7.42 21.89 -3.41
CA LEU A 349 6.39 20.95 -2.95
C LEU A 349 7.03 19.71 -2.37
N ARG A 350 6.43 19.20 -1.31
CA ARG A 350 6.81 17.92 -0.72
C ARG A 350 6.01 16.77 -1.35
N VAL A 351 6.30 16.52 -2.60
CA VAL A 351 5.74 15.39 -3.37
C VAL A 351 6.89 14.48 -3.81
N ASN A 352 6.56 13.23 -4.11
CA ASN A 352 7.52 12.26 -4.65
C ASN A 352 8.22 12.82 -5.90
N GLU A 353 9.50 12.48 -6.06
CA GLU A 353 10.33 13.00 -7.15
C GLU A 353 9.78 12.69 -8.54
N LYS A 354 9.17 11.52 -8.74
CA LYS A 354 8.52 11.16 -10.03
C LYS A 354 7.36 12.10 -10.34
N ILE A 355 6.57 12.47 -9.33
CA ILE A 355 5.46 13.43 -9.46
C ILE A 355 6.00 14.82 -9.75
N ARG A 356 6.97 15.31 -8.96
CA ARG A 356 7.62 16.60 -9.16
C ARG A 356 8.19 16.73 -10.57
N THR A 357 8.96 15.75 -11.00
CA THR A 357 9.53 15.70 -12.35
C THR A 357 8.42 15.71 -13.40
N GLY A 358 7.36 14.92 -13.21
CA GLY A 358 6.21 14.90 -14.13
C GLY A 358 5.55 16.27 -14.31
N LEU A 359 5.36 17.01 -13.20
CA LEU A 359 4.80 18.37 -13.23
C LEU A 359 5.74 19.40 -13.91
N LEU A 360 7.07 19.22 -13.79
CA LEU A 360 8.06 20.16 -14.33
C LEU A 360 8.44 19.90 -15.79
N THR A 361 8.34 18.68 -16.29
CA THR A 361 8.88 18.25 -17.59
C THR A 361 7.84 18.09 -18.70
N GLY A 362 6.65 18.66 -18.53
CA GLY A 362 5.60 18.61 -19.56
C GLY A 362 4.92 17.24 -19.72
N ARG A 363 5.04 16.34 -18.74
CA ARG A 363 4.26 15.09 -18.72
C ARG A 363 2.87 15.26 -18.12
N ALA A 364 2.60 16.39 -17.47
CA ALA A 364 1.29 16.72 -16.96
C ALA A 364 0.50 17.48 -18.01
N ASP A 365 -0.73 17.07 -18.24
CA ASP A 365 -1.71 17.83 -18.99
C ASP A 365 -2.40 18.82 -18.05
N PHE A 366 -2.60 20.04 -18.50
CA PHE A 366 -3.30 21.06 -17.73
C PHE A 366 -4.73 21.22 -18.21
N TYR A 367 -5.63 21.45 -17.24
CA TYR A 367 -7.04 21.69 -17.48
C TYR A 367 -7.52 22.86 -16.62
N THR A 368 -8.45 23.63 -17.14
CA THR A 368 -9.23 24.60 -16.37
C THR A 368 -10.62 24.01 -16.12
N LEU A 369 -10.95 23.84 -14.84
CA LEU A 369 -12.29 23.46 -14.39
C LEU A 369 -13.11 24.73 -14.13
N THR A 370 -14.36 24.74 -14.57
CA THR A 370 -15.37 25.71 -14.14
C THR A 370 -16.23 25.08 -13.06
N LEU A 371 -16.26 25.66 -11.88
CA LEU A 371 -16.98 25.14 -10.72
C LEU A 371 -18.35 25.85 -10.54
N ASP A 372 -19.27 25.20 -9.81
CA ASP A 372 -20.60 25.76 -9.48
C ASP A 372 -20.53 26.95 -8.53
N ARG A 373 -19.39 27.18 -7.88
CA ARG A 373 -19.15 28.26 -6.91
C ARG A 373 -17.74 28.82 -7.00
N GLU A 374 -17.54 29.99 -6.41
CA GLU A 374 -16.20 30.57 -6.26
C GLU A 374 -15.39 29.82 -5.21
N ILE A 375 -14.14 29.58 -5.53
CA ILE A 375 -13.19 28.87 -4.66
C ILE A 375 -11.90 29.69 -4.56
N ALA A 376 -11.52 30.02 -3.33
CA ALA A 376 -10.21 30.58 -3.00
C ALA A 376 -9.30 29.45 -2.52
N LEU A 377 -8.42 28.97 -3.37
CA LEU A 377 -7.52 27.85 -3.06
C LEU A 377 -6.10 28.24 -3.49
N PRO A 378 -5.10 28.22 -2.58
CA PRO A 378 -3.74 28.57 -2.94
C PRO A 378 -3.15 27.54 -3.90
N ALA A 379 -2.28 28.00 -4.81
CA ALA A 379 -1.47 27.11 -5.62
C ALA A 379 -0.63 26.17 -4.73
N GLY A 380 -0.41 24.95 -5.18
CA GLY A 380 0.19 23.88 -4.36
C GLY A 380 -0.81 23.05 -3.59
N SER A 381 -2.09 23.37 -3.66
CA SER A 381 -3.20 22.55 -3.15
C SER A 381 -3.45 21.32 -4.03
N ALA A 382 -4.33 20.44 -3.58
CA ALA A 382 -4.76 19.27 -4.34
C ALA A 382 -6.29 19.20 -4.44
N VAL A 383 -6.79 18.55 -5.49
CA VAL A 383 -8.21 18.33 -5.75
C VAL A 383 -8.45 16.90 -6.22
N CYS A 384 -9.52 16.27 -5.77
CA CYS A 384 -9.96 14.96 -6.28
C CYS A 384 -11.50 14.89 -6.36
N CYS A 385 -11.99 13.85 -7.00
CA CYS A 385 -13.41 13.48 -6.94
C CYS A 385 -13.64 12.58 -5.73
N PRO A 386 -14.42 13.01 -4.72
CA PRO A 386 -14.68 12.21 -3.52
C PRO A 386 -15.52 10.97 -3.80
N LEU A 387 -16.09 10.81 -4.99
CA LEU A 387 -16.80 9.59 -5.39
C LEU A 387 -15.87 8.46 -5.85
N ARG A 388 -14.58 8.76 -6.11
CA ARG A 388 -13.59 7.80 -6.63
C ARG A 388 -12.40 7.65 -5.69
N VAL A 389 -12.68 7.34 -4.44
CA VAL A 389 -11.65 7.17 -3.40
C VAL A 389 -11.79 5.85 -2.65
N GLY A 390 -12.76 4.99 -3.04
CA GLY A 390 -13.00 3.70 -2.38
C GLY A 390 -14.02 3.77 -1.26
N ASN A 391 -15.02 4.63 -1.36
CA ASN A 391 -16.07 4.77 -0.34
C ASN A 391 -16.88 3.47 -0.14
N GLY A 392 -17.34 3.25 1.09
CA GLY A 392 -18.06 2.03 1.45
C GLY A 392 -17.14 0.81 1.62
N PHE A 393 -15.85 1.04 1.84
CA PHE A 393 -14.88 -0.02 2.09
C PHE A 393 -15.17 -0.77 3.40
N ALA A 394 -14.70 -2.03 3.46
CA ALA A 394 -14.71 -2.82 4.68
C ALA A 394 -13.39 -3.59 4.83
N VAL A 395 -12.72 -3.43 5.98
CA VAL A 395 -11.54 -4.23 6.36
C VAL A 395 -11.85 -4.89 7.68
N LYS A 396 -12.20 -6.21 7.64
CA LYS A 396 -12.79 -6.89 8.78
C LYS A 396 -12.15 -8.24 9.09
N ASP A 397 -12.01 -8.53 10.38
CA ASP A 397 -11.61 -9.84 10.90
C ASP A 397 -10.29 -10.36 10.31
N CYS A 398 -9.38 -9.45 9.95
CA CYS A 398 -8.11 -9.75 9.29
C CYS A 398 -6.98 -9.92 10.30
N ASP A 399 -5.93 -10.67 9.91
CA ASP A 399 -4.71 -10.85 10.67
C ASP A 399 -3.52 -10.22 9.91
N PHE A 400 -3.08 -9.05 10.36
CA PHE A 400 -2.11 -8.21 9.70
C PHE A 400 -0.87 -7.95 10.54
N GLY A 401 0.25 -7.60 9.88
CA GLY A 401 1.41 -7.10 10.59
C GLY A 401 2.76 -7.63 10.15
N TYR A 402 3.77 -7.46 11.02
CA TYR A 402 5.17 -7.75 10.74
C TYR A 402 5.68 -7.10 9.44
N ASN A 403 4.97 -6.09 8.97
CA ASN A 403 5.22 -5.39 7.72
C ASN A 403 6.07 -4.13 7.96
N ARG A 404 6.66 -3.63 6.87
CA ARG A 404 7.55 -2.47 6.92
C ARG A 404 6.83 -1.15 7.20
N SER A 405 5.58 -1.03 6.84
CA SER A 405 4.87 0.25 6.85
C SER A 405 3.59 0.18 7.70
N ARG A 406 2.50 0.79 7.24
CA ARG A 406 1.23 0.81 7.97
C ARG A 406 0.50 -0.52 7.89
N GLY A 407 -0.29 -0.83 8.90
CA GLY A 407 -1.27 -1.91 8.81
C GLY A 407 -2.34 -1.56 7.77
N ILE A 408 -3.17 -0.57 8.06
CA ILE A 408 -4.29 -0.16 7.23
C ILE A 408 -4.21 1.34 6.98
N LEU A 409 -4.09 1.75 5.71
CA LEU A 409 -4.04 3.14 5.27
C LEU A 409 -5.29 3.49 4.47
N ILE A 410 -6.07 4.47 4.95
CA ILE A 410 -7.37 4.85 4.39
C ILE A 410 -7.38 6.32 3.97
N LYS A 411 -7.86 6.55 2.76
CA LYS A 411 -8.14 7.86 2.17
C LYS A 411 -9.54 7.86 1.53
N ALA A 412 -10.49 7.26 2.23
CA ALA A 412 -11.85 7.00 1.76
C ALA A 412 -12.86 7.24 2.89
N SER A 413 -14.13 7.30 2.54
CA SER A 413 -15.25 7.59 3.45
C SER A 413 -16.26 6.43 3.52
N LYS A 414 -17.19 6.50 4.49
CA LYS A 414 -18.32 5.58 4.65
C LYS A 414 -17.87 4.13 4.79
N GLY A 415 -16.82 3.90 5.57
CA GLY A 415 -16.20 2.60 5.69
C GLY A 415 -15.88 2.17 7.12
N GLU A 416 -15.45 0.94 7.24
CA GLU A 416 -15.24 0.29 8.53
C GLU A 416 -13.92 -0.49 8.56
N VAL A 417 -13.18 -0.32 9.67
CA VAL A 417 -12.00 -1.11 10.05
C VAL A 417 -12.34 -1.79 11.37
N SER A 418 -12.69 -3.08 11.36
CA SER A 418 -13.23 -3.73 12.56
C SER A 418 -12.78 -5.18 12.76
N GLY A 419 -12.62 -5.58 14.01
CA GLY A 419 -12.31 -6.96 14.41
C GLY A 419 -10.92 -7.43 13.96
N ASN A 420 -10.05 -6.53 13.50
CA ASN A 420 -8.75 -6.92 12.98
C ASN A 420 -7.73 -7.14 14.12
N ARG A 421 -6.81 -8.06 13.90
CA ARG A 421 -5.62 -8.27 14.71
C ARG A 421 -4.42 -7.71 13.95
N ILE A 422 -3.78 -6.64 14.48
CA ILE A 422 -2.65 -5.96 13.82
C ILE A 422 -1.45 -5.99 14.76
N ILE A 423 -0.40 -6.73 14.38
CA ILE A 423 0.74 -7.00 15.25
C ILE A 423 2.05 -6.56 14.59
N ASN A 424 2.87 -5.81 15.32
CA ASN A 424 4.23 -5.44 14.91
C ASN A 424 4.29 -4.76 13.51
N SER A 425 3.25 -4.00 13.13
CA SER A 425 3.38 -3.06 12.02
C SER A 425 4.42 -2.01 12.39
N ARG A 426 5.35 -1.73 11.48
CA ARG A 426 6.47 -0.85 11.82
C ARG A 426 6.05 0.61 11.98
N MET A 427 5.01 1.01 11.29
CA MET A 427 4.36 2.32 11.43
C MET A 427 3.02 2.16 12.17
N ALA A 428 2.07 3.05 11.90
CA ALA A 428 0.73 2.98 12.49
C ALA A 428 -0.01 1.67 12.11
N ALA A 429 -0.80 1.15 13.04
CA ALA A 429 -1.72 0.05 12.72
C ALA A 429 -2.86 0.51 11.81
N VAL A 430 -3.47 1.65 12.12
CA VAL A 430 -4.52 2.28 11.32
C VAL A 430 -4.17 3.75 11.12
N LEU A 431 -4.05 4.17 9.88
CA LEU A 431 -3.81 5.57 9.49
C LEU A 431 -4.89 6.02 8.51
N VAL A 432 -5.65 7.03 8.89
CA VAL A 432 -6.63 7.71 8.02
C VAL A 432 -6.08 9.09 7.70
N THR A 433 -5.66 9.33 6.46
CA THR A 433 -5.01 10.60 6.09
C THR A 433 -4.95 10.81 4.58
N PRO A 434 -5.29 12.00 4.06
CA PRO A 434 -4.93 12.39 2.70
C PRO A 434 -3.40 12.56 2.58
N GLU A 435 -2.82 12.26 1.43
CA GLU A 435 -1.37 12.22 1.28
C GLU A 435 -0.85 13.01 0.07
N PHE A 436 -0.14 14.10 0.32
CA PHE A 436 0.52 14.88 -0.73
C PHE A 436 1.71 14.15 -1.36
N TRP A 437 2.46 13.36 -0.59
CA TRP A 437 3.70 12.74 -1.07
C TRP A 437 3.49 11.92 -2.36
N TRP A 438 2.45 11.10 -2.37
CA TRP A 438 2.07 10.27 -3.52
C TRP A 438 0.94 10.86 -4.36
N MET A 439 0.40 12.03 -3.99
CA MET A 439 -0.82 12.60 -4.56
C MET A 439 -1.98 11.60 -4.51
N GLU A 440 -2.17 11.01 -3.34
CA GLU A 440 -3.25 10.08 -3.04
C GLU A 440 -4.31 10.76 -2.15
N GLY A 441 -5.54 10.79 -2.66
CA GLY A 441 -6.70 11.43 -2.06
C GLY A 441 -7.71 10.40 -1.56
N GLY A 442 -8.54 10.78 -0.73
CA GLY A 442 -9.46 11.66 -0.25
C GLY A 442 -9.39 11.99 1.24
N ILE A 443 -10.21 12.95 1.60
CA ILE A 443 -10.52 13.29 2.99
C ILE A 443 -11.64 12.35 3.47
N SER A 444 -11.53 11.87 4.71
CA SER A 444 -12.44 10.84 5.19
C SER A 444 -13.59 11.39 6.02
N SER A 445 -14.78 10.86 5.81
CA SER A 445 -15.96 11.06 6.66
C SER A 445 -16.72 9.74 6.85
N ASP A 446 -17.47 9.65 7.96
CA ASP A 446 -18.27 8.47 8.29
C ASP A 446 -17.41 7.18 8.33
N VAL A 447 -16.29 7.23 9.05
CA VAL A 447 -15.35 6.10 9.20
C VAL A 447 -15.38 5.58 10.63
N MET A 448 -15.48 4.27 10.76
CA MET A 448 -15.47 3.57 12.03
C MET A 448 -14.24 2.68 12.17
N VAL A 449 -13.47 2.87 13.26
CA VAL A 449 -12.34 2.03 13.66
C VAL A 449 -12.71 1.37 14.97
N LYS A 450 -13.09 0.08 14.97
CA LYS A 450 -13.63 -0.55 16.18
C LYS A 450 -13.20 -2.00 16.39
N ASP A 451 -13.21 -2.41 17.65
CA ASP A 451 -13.04 -3.80 18.06
C ASP A 451 -11.72 -4.43 17.56
N ASN A 452 -10.70 -3.59 17.24
CA ASN A 452 -9.41 -4.09 16.76
C ASN A 452 -8.48 -4.40 17.94
N THR A 453 -7.65 -5.44 17.79
CA THR A 453 -6.54 -5.74 18.70
C THR A 453 -5.23 -5.33 18.04
N ILE A 454 -4.53 -4.39 18.65
CA ILE A 454 -3.33 -3.77 18.11
C ILE A 454 -2.17 -3.94 19.09
N LYS A 455 -1.01 -4.42 18.61
CA LYS A 455 0.16 -4.62 19.45
C LYS A 455 1.47 -4.34 18.71
N GLY A 456 2.44 -3.75 19.42
CA GLY A 456 3.84 -3.68 18.99
C GLY A 456 4.13 -2.67 17.87
N CYS A 457 3.24 -1.71 17.58
CA CYS A 457 3.50 -0.67 16.58
C CYS A 457 4.56 0.32 17.06
N LEU A 458 5.47 0.74 16.15
CA LEU A 458 6.57 1.65 16.49
C LEU A 458 6.22 3.12 16.33
N GLU A 459 5.08 3.44 15.76
CA GLU A 459 4.45 4.76 15.72
C GLU A 459 3.10 4.70 16.45
N THR A 460 2.51 5.87 16.70
CA THR A 460 1.15 5.98 17.22
C THR A 460 0.21 5.01 16.48
N PRO A 461 -0.38 4.03 17.15
CA PRO A 461 -1.08 2.92 16.47
C PRO A 461 -2.36 3.33 15.73
N ILE A 462 -3.14 4.28 16.26
CA ILE A 462 -4.32 4.82 15.55
C ILE A 462 -4.10 6.31 15.29
N GLN A 463 -4.08 6.68 14.02
CA GLN A 463 -3.88 8.06 13.59
C GLN A 463 -4.98 8.48 12.61
N ILE A 464 -5.61 9.62 12.87
CA ILE A 464 -6.57 10.28 11.98
C ILE A 464 -6.03 11.69 11.73
N LEU A 465 -5.38 11.89 10.59
CA LEU A 465 -4.60 13.10 10.36
C LEU A 465 -5.07 13.84 9.10
N ALA A 466 -5.18 15.18 9.18
CA ALA A 466 -5.36 16.03 8.01
C ALA A 466 -4.32 17.15 8.01
N LEU A 467 -3.32 16.98 7.16
CA LEU A 467 -2.24 17.95 6.97
C LEU A 467 -2.39 18.64 5.61
N GLY A 468 -2.22 19.96 5.58
CA GLY A 468 -2.11 20.71 4.35
C GLY A 468 -0.81 20.40 3.58
N GLY A 469 -0.67 20.90 2.36
CA GLY A 469 0.54 20.73 1.55
C GLY A 469 1.80 21.34 2.19
N ASN A 470 1.64 22.26 3.12
CA ASN A 470 2.70 22.83 3.97
C ASN A 470 3.00 21.98 5.21
N ARG A 471 2.36 20.82 5.38
CA ARG A 471 2.47 19.89 6.52
C ARG A 471 1.99 20.43 7.87
N ARG A 472 1.22 21.49 7.88
CA ARG A 472 0.56 21.95 9.10
C ARG A 472 -0.81 21.32 9.21
N THR A 473 -1.20 21.01 10.44
CA THR A 473 -2.54 20.53 10.79
C THR A 473 -3.61 21.50 10.24
N LEU A 474 -4.61 20.96 9.55
CA LEU A 474 -5.73 21.76 9.05
C LEU A 474 -6.66 22.18 10.21
N PRO A 475 -7.47 23.22 10.02
CA PRO A 475 -8.55 23.54 10.95
C PRO A 475 -9.53 22.37 11.11
N VAL A 476 -10.34 22.42 12.17
CA VAL A 476 -11.43 21.47 12.41
C VAL A 476 -12.38 21.30 11.23
N GLY A 477 -12.91 20.09 11.01
CA GLY A 477 -13.89 19.78 9.96
C GLY A 477 -13.30 19.33 8.64
N ALA A 478 -11.97 19.09 8.54
CA ALA A 478 -11.41 18.38 7.41
C ALA A 478 -11.93 16.93 7.39
N HIS A 479 -11.72 16.16 8.46
CA HIS A 479 -12.44 14.90 8.68
C HIS A 479 -13.74 15.14 9.44
N ARG A 480 -14.73 14.24 9.28
CA ARG A 480 -16.03 14.33 9.98
C ARG A 480 -16.59 12.96 10.34
N ASN A 481 -17.37 12.89 11.43
CA ASN A 481 -18.07 11.67 11.83
C ASN A 481 -17.10 10.48 11.94
N ILE A 482 -16.03 10.62 12.71
CA ILE A 482 -15.06 9.56 12.93
C ILE A 482 -15.34 8.91 14.28
N SER A 483 -15.40 7.59 14.31
CA SER A 483 -15.62 6.81 15.54
C SER A 483 -14.46 5.84 15.78
N ILE A 484 -13.87 5.90 16.98
CA ILE A 484 -12.78 5.00 17.43
C ILE A 484 -13.28 4.29 18.68
N LEU A 485 -13.75 3.04 18.53
CA LEU A 485 -14.53 2.36 19.54
C LEU A 485 -13.95 1.00 19.93
N ASN A 486 -13.90 0.70 21.23
CA ASN A 486 -13.60 -0.62 21.77
C ASN A 486 -12.32 -1.27 21.26
N ASN A 487 -11.33 -0.51 20.80
CA ASN A 487 -10.05 -1.06 20.36
C ASN A 487 -9.20 -1.41 21.59
N ARG A 488 -8.43 -2.51 21.49
CA ARG A 488 -7.45 -2.91 22.48
C ARG A 488 -6.05 -2.65 21.96
N ILE A 489 -5.29 -1.80 22.65
CA ILE A 489 -3.94 -1.38 22.24
C ILE A 489 -2.93 -1.81 23.30
N GLU A 490 -1.83 -2.48 22.88
CA GLU A 490 -0.78 -2.98 23.77
C GLU A 490 0.62 -2.73 23.17
N ASP A 491 1.60 -2.45 24.00
CA ASP A 491 3.04 -2.39 23.65
C ASP A 491 3.38 -1.51 22.43
N CYS A 492 2.63 -0.42 22.21
CA CYS A 492 2.80 0.50 21.09
C CYS A 492 3.52 1.79 21.50
N ALA A 493 3.94 2.57 20.49
CA ALA A 493 4.46 3.92 20.70
C ALA A 493 3.34 4.88 21.14
N TRP A 494 3.71 5.89 21.95
CA TRP A 494 2.82 6.92 22.46
C TRP A 494 2.88 8.19 21.61
N PRO A 495 1.78 8.99 21.52
CA PRO A 495 0.44 8.68 22.07
C PRO A 495 -0.17 7.45 21.38
N LEU A 496 -1.19 6.84 21.97
CA LEU A 496 -1.83 5.63 21.43
C LEU A 496 -2.90 5.93 20.38
N ILE A 497 -3.53 7.10 20.50
CA ILE A 497 -4.51 7.62 19.53
C ILE A 497 -4.14 9.08 19.26
N HIS A 498 -3.99 9.45 17.99
CA HIS A 498 -3.76 10.83 17.57
C HIS A 498 -4.77 11.23 16.50
N VAL A 499 -5.58 12.23 16.81
CA VAL A 499 -6.61 12.73 15.88
C VAL A 499 -6.41 14.22 15.64
N THR A 500 -6.49 14.62 14.39
CA THR A 500 -6.41 16.03 14.01
C THR A 500 -7.61 16.44 13.14
N SER A 501 -7.97 17.71 13.17
CA SER A 501 -8.83 18.40 12.20
C SER A 501 -10.21 17.73 12.00
N THR A 502 -10.73 17.08 13.03
CA THR A 502 -11.94 16.26 12.95
C THR A 502 -13.11 16.93 13.69
N SER A 503 -14.27 17.02 13.04
CA SER A 503 -15.55 17.36 13.67
C SER A 503 -16.41 16.13 13.88
N ASN A 504 -17.27 16.15 14.90
CA ASN A 504 -18.12 15.02 15.29
C ASN A 504 -17.29 13.74 15.51
N LEU A 505 -16.34 13.82 16.45
CA LEU A 505 -15.43 12.74 16.82
C LEU A 505 -15.96 12.00 18.06
N THR A 506 -16.03 10.66 17.97
CA THR A 506 -16.36 9.78 19.10
C THR A 506 -15.16 8.87 19.41
N ILE A 507 -14.70 8.85 20.66
CA ILE A 507 -13.65 7.93 21.14
C ILE A 507 -14.16 7.30 22.45
N GLU A 508 -14.56 6.03 22.40
CA GLU A 508 -15.22 5.36 23.53
C GLU A 508 -14.79 3.90 23.67
N GLY A 509 -14.78 3.40 24.90
CA GLY A 509 -14.60 1.98 25.22
C GLY A 509 -13.23 1.40 24.86
N ASN A 510 -12.24 2.20 24.43
CA ASN A 510 -10.91 1.71 24.06
C ASN A 510 -10.13 1.27 25.31
N ILE A 511 -9.52 0.11 25.25
CA ILE A 511 -8.66 -0.45 26.31
C ILE A 511 -7.22 -0.02 26.01
N LEU A 512 -6.72 0.95 26.77
CA LEU A 512 -5.40 1.54 26.63
C LEU A 512 -4.53 1.16 27.84
N PRO A 513 -3.24 0.80 27.66
CA PRO A 513 -2.35 0.53 28.78
C PRO A 513 -2.04 1.80 29.57
N GLU A 514 -1.62 1.64 30.81
CA GLU A 514 -0.99 2.71 31.57
C GLU A 514 0.34 3.10 30.94
N ALA A 515 0.72 4.37 31.08
CA ALA A 515 1.99 4.86 30.53
C ALA A 515 3.18 4.13 31.18
N PRO A 516 4.08 3.53 30.38
CA PRO A 516 5.28 2.92 30.92
C PRO A 516 6.16 3.97 31.61
N PRO A 517 6.86 3.61 32.69
CA PRO A 517 7.83 4.49 33.32
C PRO A 517 8.83 5.05 32.29
N GLY A 518 8.97 6.39 32.23
CA GLY A 518 9.85 7.09 31.29
C GLY A 518 9.31 7.35 29.88
N LYS A 519 8.12 6.83 29.51
CA LYS A 519 7.40 7.20 28.27
C LYS A 519 6.21 8.13 28.52
N ALA A 520 5.89 8.38 29.78
CA ALA A 520 4.77 9.23 30.17
C ALA A 520 5.08 10.74 30.11
N ALA A 521 6.29 11.12 29.69
CA ALA A 521 6.67 12.53 29.60
C ALA A 521 7.35 12.82 28.26
N ASN A 522 7.04 13.98 27.69
CA ASN A 522 7.73 14.52 26.52
C ASN A 522 9.17 14.99 26.91
N ASN A 523 9.95 15.48 25.93
CA ASN A 523 11.30 16.00 26.16
C ASN A 523 11.37 17.20 27.12
N GLN A 524 10.24 17.76 27.56
CA GLN A 524 10.10 18.87 28.51
C GLN A 524 9.65 18.39 29.90
N GLY A 525 9.45 17.06 30.07
CA GLY A 525 9.01 16.46 31.33
C GLY A 525 7.49 16.53 31.57
N GLU A 526 6.71 16.94 30.57
CA GLU A 526 5.25 16.98 30.67
C GLU A 526 4.63 15.62 30.37
N PRO A 527 3.55 15.20 31.08
CA PRO A 527 2.86 13.95 30.80
C PRO A 527 2.37 13.89 29.36
N VAL A 528 2.62 12.78 28.68
CA VAL A 528 2.04 12.50 27.37
C VAL A 528 0.73 11.76 27.58
N GLU A 529 -0.37 12.38 27.22
CA GLU A 529 -1.68 11.74 27.27
C GLU A 529 -1.77 10.58 26.26
N PRO A 530 -2.50 9.51 26.57
CA PRO A 530 -2.68 8.38 25.65
C PRO A 530 -3.44 8.77 24.38
N ILE A 531 -4.26 9.82 24.44
CA ILE A 531 -5.05 10.36 23.35
C ILE A 531 -4.65 11.81 23.12
N LEU A 532 -4.13 12.10 21.93
CA LEU A 532 -3.77 13.46 21.49
C LEU A 532 -4.79 13.96 20.47
N LEU A 533 -5.40 15.10 20.76
CA LEU A 533 -6.39 15.77 19.90
C LEU A 533 -5.89 17.17 19.52
N GLU A 534 -5.89 17.46 18.22
CA GLU A 534 -5.54 18.78 17.69
C GLU A 534 -6.63 19.26 16.71
N ASN A 535 -7.21 20.44 16.95
CA ASN A 535 -8.29 20.97 16.11
C ASN A 535 -9.46 19.98 15.96
N CYS A 536 -9.93 19.42 17.05
CA CYS A 536 -11.02 18.45 17.05
C CYS A 536 -12.24 18.96 17.82
N GLU A 537 -13.43 18.54 17.38
CA GLU A 537 -14.71 18.68 18.09
C GLU A 537 -15.24 17.28 18.39
N THR A 538 -15.36 16.97 19.69
CA THR A 538 -15.88 15.69 20.18
C THR A 538 -17.40 15.79 20.38
N THR A 539 -18.12 14.70 20.09
CA THR A 539 -19.49 14.50 20.57
C THR A 539 -19.44 14.03 22.03
N HIS A 540 -20.14 14.72 22.89
CA HIS A 540 -20.34 14.33 24.29
C HIS A 540 -21.48 13.31 24.38
#